data_3252ed2ed293a140e84703f384f56dd6
#
_entry.id   3252ed2ed293a140e84703f384f56dd6
#
_cell.length_a   1.000
_cell.length_b   1.000
_cell.length_c   1.000
_cell.angle_alpha   90.00
_cell.angle_beta   90.00
_cell.angle_gamma   90.00
#
_symmetry.space_group_name_H-M   'P 1'
#
loop_
_entity.id
_entity.type
_entity.pdbx_description
1 polymer ?
#
loop_
_entity_poly.entity_id
_entity_poly.type
_entity_poly.pdbx_seq_one_letter_code
_entity_poly.pdbx_strand_id
1 'polypeptide(L)'
;MSESRTGVPKSEGWTQVFIRGIHVTDGTLRIGLYCEGKEGSWVKVDKMELVKDDRSFDFLIGGDVSQVSYVEAMGGKFYDTDGNEKDVFQILKENGHNVVRLRIYNNPGKGRGDGSYYLAENFMNKDDILRLARRAKSAGFKIVLTFHYSDYWTNGATQIIPHDWQKIIAGIPDDEGKVDKLEELVYEYTKEIMEAMAKQGTTPEFVSLGNEIQEGMLYPYGKAASATWPNLARFLKAGYNAVKEVSPSTKVIIHLDDAGNYSKYYSFFDNCEKYGVEYDIIGPSYYPFWTGRDVKTVVAFCNNLITRYNKDILIIETGYKWNPVLPDGTPGQLTHNGPYENIYPSSPEGQRFYV
;
A
#
# COMPACT_ATOMS: atom_id res chain seq x y z
N MET A 1 12.61 9.55 26.58
CA MET A 1 13.05 10.42 25.46
C MET A 1 12.95 9.60 24.19
N SER A 2 12.12 10.01 23.24
CA SER A 2 12.11 9.41 21.89
C SER A 2 13.26 10.01 21.09
N GLU A 3 13.98 9.17 20.35
CA GLU A 3 15.10 9.57 19.51
C GLU A 3 14.76 9.24 18.05
N SER A 4 14.79 10.24 17.19
CA SER A 4 14.63 10.06 15.74
C SER A 4 15.96 10.32 15.06
N ARG A 5 16.38 9.43 14.19
CA ARG A 5 17.65 9.52 13.46
C ARG A 5 17.39 9.43 11.96
N THR A 6 18.18 10.18 11.18
CA THR A 6 18.25 10.01 9.73
C THR A 6 19.70 9.85 9.31
N GLY A 7 19.96 9.01 8.31
CA GLY A 7 21.27 8.85 7.72
C GLY A 7 21.51 9.87 6.61
N VAL A 8 22.70 10.43 6.55
CA VAL A 8 23.13 11.27 5.43
C VAL A 8 23.93 10.40 4.47
N PRO A 9 23.51 10.22 3.22
CA PRO A 9 24.28 9.47 2.25
C PRO A 9 25.59 10.19 1.91
N LYS A 10 26.60 9.44 1.52
CA LYS A 10 27.83 10.03 0.98
C LYS A 10 27.46 10.79 -0.30
N SER A 11 27.74 12.07 -0.35
CA SER A 11 27.49 12.91 -1.52
C SER A 11 28.68 13.83 -1.77
N GLU A 12 28.92 14.17 -3.03
CA GLU A 12 29.95 15.15 -3.44
C GLU A 12 29.43 16.59 -3.40
N GLY A 13 28.18 16.80 -3.02
CA GLY A 13 27.53 18.09 -2.94
C GLY A 13 26.67 18.26 -1.69
N TRP A 14 26.00 19.38 -1.59
CA TRP A 14 25.04 19.66 -0.52
C TRP A 14 23.78 18.78 -0.66
N THR A 15 23.45 18.07 0.38
CA THR A 15 22.23 17.25 0.45
C THR A 15 21.37 17.80 1.56
N GLN A 16 20.11 18.11 1.25
CA GLN A 16 19.13 18.49 2.25
C GLN A 16 18.60 17.23 2.94
N VAL A 17 18.61 17.24 4.27
CA VAL A 17 18.17 16.12 5.10
C VAL A 17 17.04 16.59 5.99
N PHE A 18 15.98 15.78 6.09
CA PHE A 18 14.82 16.07 6.93
C PHE A 18 14.68 15.01 8.01
N ILE A 19 14.35 15.43 9.22
CA ILE A 19 13.77 14.57 10.23
C ILE A 19 12.36 15.12 10.48
N ARG A 20 11.35 14.33 10.16
CA ARG A 20 9.95 14.73 10.27
C ARG A 20 9.28 14.03 11.45
N GLY A 21 8.14 14.55 11.88
CA GLY A 21 7.31 13.92 12.92
C GLY A 21 7.94 13.89 14.30
N ILE A 22 8.82 14.84 14.61
CA ILE A 22 9.38 14.96 15.96
C ILE A 22 8.27 15.47 16.89
N HIS A 23 7.81 14.63 17.81
CA HIS A 23 6.82 15.00 18.81
C HIS A 23 7.51 15.51 20.06
N VAL A 24 7.36 16.81 20.36
CA VAL A 24 7.95 17.46 21.53
C VAL A 24 6.88 17.57 22.60
N THR A 25 6.99 16.79 23.68
CA THR A 25 5.99 16.73 24.76
C THR A 25 6.32 17.61 25.95
N ASP A 26 7.59 17.95 26.13
CA ASP A 26 8.11 18.69 27.29
C ASP A 26 8.66 20.10 26.95
N GLY A 27 8.41 20.53 25.70
CA GLY A 27 8.90 21.82 25.19
C GLY A 27 10.40 21.86 24.89
N THR A 28 11.09 20.74 25.03
CA THR A 28 12.55 20.68 24.83
C THR A 28 12.91 19.75 23.65
N LEU A 29 13.62 20.27 22.65
CA LEU A 29 14.20 19.51 21.56
C LEU A 29 15.72 19.64 21.59
N ARG A 30 16.43 18.50 21.60
CA ARG A 30 17.87 18.45 21.42
C ARG A 30 18.19 17.90 20.03
N ILE A 31 18.94 18.67 19.25
CA ILE A 31 19.40 18.28 17.94
C ILE A 31 20.91 18.02 18.05
N GLY A 32 21.35 16.86 17.56
CA GLY A 32 22.75 16.47 17.56
C GLY A 32 23.15 15.86 16.21
N LEU A 33 24.40 16.02 15.86
CA LEU A 33 25.02 15.34 14.72
C LEU A 33 25.92 14.25 15.29
N TYR A 34 25.66 13.04 14.86
CA TYR A 34 26.53 11.90 15.12
C TYR A 34 27.23 11.49 13.84
N CYS A 35 28.57 11.49 13.87
CA CYS A 35 29.38 11.07 12.73
C CYS A 35 30.21 9.87 13.14
N GLU A 36 30.11 8.79 12.38
CA GLU A 36 30.96 7.62 12.48
C GLU A 36 31.64 7.40 11.13
N GLY A 37 32.96 7.33 11.11
CA GLY A 37 33.73 7.21 9.88
C GLY A 37 35.16 6.83 10.11
N LYS A 38 35.91 6.54 9.04
CA LYS A 38 37.33 6.32 9.10
C LYS A 38 38.04 7.65 9.37
N GLU A 39 39.29 7.56 9.90
CA GLU A 39 40.16 8.72 10.06
C GLU A 39 40.23 9.56 8.78
N GLY A 40 40.05 10.88 8.92
CA GLY A 40 39.99 11.81 7.79
C GLY A 40 38.58 12.03 7.18
N SER A 41 37.55 11.33 7.65
CA SER A 41 36.16 11.63 7.25
C SER A 41 35.70 12.94 7.87
N TRP A 42 34.96 13.70 7.12
CA TRP A 42 34.38 14.95 7.61
C TRP A 42 32.96 15.17 7.04
N VAL A 43 32.17 15.96 7.76
CA VAL A 43 30.87 16.42 7.34
C VAL A 43 30.78 17.93 7.59
N LYS A 44 30.20 18.66 6.65
CA LYS A 44 29.82 20.07 6.86
C LYS A 44 28.30 20.14 6.98
N VAL A 45 27.85 20.95 7.90
CA VAL A 45 26.42 21.22 8.07
C VAL A 45 26.23 22.72 7.88
N ASP A 46 25.28 23.08 7.05
CA ASP A 46 24.83 24.44 6.84
C ASP A 46 23.32 24.51 7.03
N LYS A 47 22.85 25.60 7.61
CA LYS A 47 21.46 25.95 7.76
C LYS A 47 20.58 24.83 8.40
N MET A 48 20.57 24.76 9.72
CA MET A 48 19.57 23.97 10.44
C MET A 48 18.31 24.82 10.65
N GLU A 49 17.17 24.32 10.21
CA GLU A 49 15.87 24.93 10.44
C GLU A 49 14.97 23.98 11.22
N LEU A 50 14.32 24.51 12.23
CA LEU A 50 13.19 23.84 12.89
C LEU A 50 11.91 24.46 12.34
N VAL A 51 11.17 23.69 11.59
CA VAL A 51 9.90 24.14 11.01
C VAL A 51 8.78 23.46 11.79
N LYS A 52 7.86 24.26 12.32
CA LYS A 52 6.64 23.73 12.90
C LYS A 52 5.84 23.06 11.78
N ASP A 53 5.58 21.79 11.92
CA ASP A 53 4.68 21.10 11.01
C ASP A 53 3.25 21.27 11.52
N ASP A 54 2.50 22.20 10.93
CA ASP A 54 1.09 22.43 11.27
C ASP A 54 0.16 21.38 10.62
N ARG A 55 0.73 20.41 9.87
CA ARG A 55 -0.02 19.27 9.39
C ARG A 55 -0.27 18.34 10.57
N SER A 56 -1.52 18.18 10.95
CA SER A 56 -1.93 17.12 11.86
C SER A 56 -1.74 15.78 11.11
N PHE A 57 -0.60 15.13 11.32
CA PHE A 57 -0.46 13.74 10.93
C PHE A 57 -1.24 12.90 11.94
N ASP A 58 -2.47 12.59 11.58
CA ASP A 58 -3.11 11.46 12.23
C ASP A 58 -2.31 10.22 11.86
N PHE A 59 -1.66 9.62 12.83
CA PHE A 59 -1.01 8.34 12.61
C PHE A 59 -2.07 7.35 12.13
N LEU A 60 -1.87 6.75 10.95
CA LEU A 60 -2.83 5.82 10.36
C LEU A 60 -2.56 4.42 10.89
N ILE A 61 -3.52 3.88 11.62
CA ILE A 61 -3.57 2.47 12.02
C ILE A 61 -4.82 1.85 11.43
N GLY A 62 -4.67 0.72 10.74
CA GLY A 62 -5.80 0.09 10.11
C GLY A 62 -5.58 -1.35 9.71
N GLY A 63 -6.59 -1.91 9.09
CA GLY A 63 -6.59 -3.26 8.57
C GLY A 63 -7.34 -3.37 7.25
N ASP A 64 -7.03 -4.43 6.50
CA ASP A 64 -7.78 -4.80 5.31
C ASP A 64 -9.07 -5.50 5.72
N VAL A 65 -10.20 -4.93 5.33
CA VAL A 65 -11.54 -5.44 5.65
C VAL A 65 -12.32 -5.88 4.40
N SER A 66 -11.62 -6.05 3.29
CA SER A 66 -12.24 -6.34 1.99
C SER A 66 -13.06 -7.63 1.96
N GLN A 67 -12.71 -8.60 2.80
CA GLN A 67 -13.40 -9.90 2.85
C GLN A 67 -14.46 -10.00 3.94
N VAL A 68 -14.71 -8.93 4.68
CA VAL A 68 -15.67 -8.95 5.80
C VAL A 68 -17.05 -9.41 5.35
N SER A 69 -17.56 -8.88 4.24
CA SER A 69 -18.87 -9.27 3.70
C SER A 69 -18.93 -10.75 3.28
N TYR A 70 -17.83 -11.30 2.76
CA TYR A 70 -17.74 -12.73 2.44
C TYR A 70 -17.77 -13.60 3.71
N VAL A 71 -16.97 -13.22 4.71
CA VAL A 71 -16.95 -13.93 6.01
C VAL A 71 -18.33 -13.92 6.66
N GLU A 72 -19.00 -12.77 6.69
CA GLU A 72 -20.37 -12.65 7.23
C GLU A 72 -21.39 -13.47 6.44
N ALA A 73 -21.29 -13.49 5.10
CA ALA A 73 -22.17 -14.29 4.25
C ALA A 73 -21.99 -15.80 4.47
N MET A 74 -20.80 -16.24 4.86
CA MET A 74 -20.52 -17.62 5.25
C MET A 74 -20.90 -17.94 6.71
N GLY A 75 -21.56 -17.01 7.41
CA GLY A 75 -21.97 -17.19 8.81
C GLY A 75 -20.88 -16.86 9.83
N GLY A 76 -19.73 -16.32 9.39
CA GLY A 76 -18.68 -15.86 10.28
C GLY A 76 -19.14 -14.66 11.12
N LYS A 77 -18.66 -14.59 12.35
CA LYS A 77 -18.99 -13.56 13.33
C LYS A 77 -17.72 -12.98 13.92
N PHE A 78 -17.80 -11.73 14.34
CA PHE A 78 -16.70 -11.04 15.01
C PHE A 78 -17.07 -10.78 16.47
N TYR A 79 -16.06 -10.83 17.35
CA TYR A 79 -16.25 -10.69 18.78
C TYR A 79 -15.24 -9.68 19.33
N ASP A 80 -15.67 -8.88 20.31
CA ASP A 80 -14.77 -8.02 21.06
C ASP A 80 -13.91 -8.84 22.06
N THR A 81 -13.05 -8.16 22.80
CA THR A 81 -12.16 -8.80 23.79
C THR A 81 -12.91 -9.45 24.96
N ASP A 82 -14.16 -9.06 25.19
CA ASP A 82 -15.02 -9.60 26.25
C ASP A 82 -15.87 -10.79 25.75
N GLY A 83 -15.73 -11.15 24.45
CA GLY A 83 -16.46 -12.25 23.84
C GLY A 83 -17.88 -11.88 23.37
N ASN A 84 -18.24 -10.60 23.30
CA ASN A 84 -19.53 -10.16 22.78
C ASN A 84 -19.49 -10.07 21.26
N GLU A 85 -20.49 -10.61 20.58
CA GLU A 85 -20.66 -10.44 19.13
C GLU A 85 -20.86 -8.96 18.79
N LYS A 86 -20.09 -8.45 17.84
CA LYS A 86 -20.07 -7.03 17.50
C LYS A 86 -19.67 -6.82 16.04
N ASP A 87 -20.12 -5.73 15.43
CA ASP A 87 -19.66 -5.32 14.10
C ASP A 87 -18.14 -5.11 14.08
N VAL A 88 -17.45 -5.64 13.07
CA VAL A 88 -15.98 -5.58 12.98
C VAL A 88 -15.47 -4.14 12.89
N PHE A 89 -16.19 -3.23 12.23
CA PHE A 89 -15.77 -1.83 12.16
C PHE A 89 -15.84 -1.17 13.54
N GLN A 90 -16.84 -1.54 14.35
CA GLN A 90 -16.91 -1.06 15.73
C GLN A 90 -15.76 -1.60 16.58
N ILE A 91 -15.46 -2.91 16.47
CA ILE A 91 -14.32 -3.52 17.17
C ILE A 91 -13.01 -2.83 16.81
N LEU A 92 -12.76 -2.63 15.51
CA LEU A 92 -11.55 -1.95 15.04
C LEU A 92 -11.47 -0.51 15.57
N LYS A 93 -12.59 0.23 15.57
CA LYS A 93 -12.65 1.60 16.07
C LYS A 93 -12.35 1.69 17.54
N GLU A 94 -12.93 0.82 18.36
CA GLU A 94 -12.72 0.74 19.81
C GLU A 94 -11.26 0.38 20.15
N ASN A 95 -10.56 -0.30 19.23
CA ASN A 95 -9.14 -0.63 19.35
C ASN A 95 -8.21 0.39 18.67
N GLY A 96 -8.68 1.60 18.41
CA GLY A 96 -7.85 2.72 17.96
C GLY A 96 -7.57 2.80 16.47
N HIS A 97 -8.14 1.90 15.67
CA HIS A 97 -8.01 1.97 14.21
C HIS A 97 -8.76 3.18 13.65
N ASN A 98 -8.20 3.82 12.64
CA ASN A 98 -8.75 5.04 12.02
C ASN A 98 -8.79 5.00 10.50
N VAL A 99 -8.23 3.97 9.88
CA VAL A 99 -8.26 3.73 8.44
C VAL A 99 -8.57 2.27 8.15
N VAL A 100 -9.27 2.00 7.06
CA VAL A 100 -9.47 0.65 6.52
C VAL A 100 -9.04 0.58 5.08
N ARG A 101 -8.51 -0.58 4.68
CA ARG A 101 -8.20 -0.88 3.28
C ARG A 101 -9.33 -1.69 2.67
N LEU A 102 -9.72 -1.31 1.46
CA LEU A 102 -10.69 -2.00 0.62
C LEU A 102 -10.05 -2.31 -0.74
N ARG A 103 -10.00 -3.57 -1.11
CA ARG A 103 -9.51 -4.03 -2.41
C ARG A 103 -10.67 -4.20 -3.37
N ILE A 104 -10.50 -3.69 -4.60
CA ILE A 104 -11.51 -3.83 -5.64
C ILE A 104 -10.94 -4.57 -6.85
N TYR A 105 -11.71 -5.51 -7.37
CA TYR A 105 -11.45 -6.29 -8.57
C TYR A 105 -12.52 -6.00 -9.62
N ASN A 106 -12.16 -6.19 -10.90
CA ASN A 106 -13.07 -5.87 -12.00
C ASN A 106 -14.27 -6.81 -12.01
N ASN A 107 -14.04 -8.13 -12.05
CA ASN A 107 -15.08 -9.14 -12.08
C ASN A 107 -14.67 -10.40 -11.31
N PRO A 108 -14.66 -10.35 -9.98
CA PRO A 108 -14.31 -11.48 -9.13
C PRO A 108 -15.22 -12.70 -9.44
N GLY A 109 -14.69 -13.90 -9.29
CA GLY A 109 -15.42 -15.13 -9.54
C GLY A 109 -15.25 -15.71 -10.94
N LYS A 110 -14.65 -14.98 -11.90
CA LYS A 110 -14.39 -15.51 -13.24
C LYS A 110 -13.36 -16.65 -13.26
N GLY A 111 -12.52 -16.77 -12.23
CA GLY A 111 -11.48 -17.76 -12.15
C GLY A 111 -10.36 -17.56 -13.19
N ARG A 112 -9.19 -18.17 -12.98
CA ARG A 112 -8.09 -18.16 -13.98
C ARG A 112 -8.24 -19.21 -15.06
N GLY A 113 -9.26 -20.06 -14.96
CA GLY A 113 -9.40 -21.23 -15.80
C GLY A 113 -8.61 -22.46 -15.32
N ASP A 114 -7.62 -22.28 -14.46
CA ASP A 114 -6.80 -23.33 -13.86
C ASP A 114 -7.18 -23.63 -12.38
N GLY A 115 -8.23 -22.98 -11.87
CA GLY A 115 -8.71 -23.11 -10.49
C GLY A 115 -7.85 -22.41 -9.43
N SER A 116 -6.77 -21.75 -9.83
CA SER A 116 -5.91 -21.03 -8.89
C SER A 116 -6.39 -19.58 -8.66
N TYR A 117 -6.09 -19.02 -7.48
CA TYR A 117 -6.43 -17.66 -7.07
C TYR A 117 -7.90 -17.28 -7.28
N TYR A 118 -8.81 -18.22 -6.97
CA TYR A 118 -10.24 -17.99 -7.02
C TYR A 118 -10.65 -16.92 -5.99
N LEU A 119 -11.37 -15.91 -6.45
CA LEU A 119 -12.07 -14.96 -5.61
C LEU A 119 -13.57 -15.26 -5.64
N ALA A 120 -14.22 -15.15 -4.50
CA ALA A 120 -15.65 -15.41 -4.40
C ALA A 120 -16.45 -14.42 -5.27
N GLU A 121 -17.38 -14.98 -6.06
CA GLU A 121 -18.28 -14.19 -6.89
C GLU A 121 -19.11 -13.23 -6.03
N ASN A 122 -19.37 -12.02 -6.53
CA ASN A 122 -20.13 -10.95 -5.87
C ASN A 122 -19.48 -10.31 -4.63
N PHE A 123 -18.23 -10.67 -4.29
CA PHE A 123 -17.47 -10.03 -3.23
C PHE A 123 -16.27 -9.30 -3.79
N MET A 124 -15.89 -8.20 -3.15
CA MET A 124 -14.81 -7.32 -3.58
C MET A 124 -14.99 -6.73 -5.00
N ASN A 125 -16.18 -6.79 -5.57
CA ASN A 125 -16.58 -6.06 -6.76
C ASN A 125 -17.07 -4.65 -6.39
N LYS A 126 -17.47 -3.86 -7.38
CA LYS A 126 -17.99 -2.50 -7.18
C LYS A 126 -19.09 -2.42 -6.13
N ASP A 127 -20.12 -3.26 -6.22
CA ASP A 127 -21.29 -3.17 -5.35
C ASP A 127 -20.95 -3.52 -3.90
N ASP A 128 -20.12 -4.53 -3.69
CA ASP A 128 -19.66 -4.94 -2.39
C ASP A 128 -18.78 -3.88 -1.73
N ILE A 129 -17.82 -3.34 -2.48
CA ILE A 129 -16.91 -2.30 -1.98
C ILE A 129 -17.67 -1.01 -1.66
N LEU A 130 -18.66 -0.62 -2.47
CA LEU A 130 -19.52 0.50 -2.15
C LEU A 130 -20.31 0.29 -0.84
N ARG A 131 -20.77 -0.94 -0.58
CA ARG A 131 -21.44 -1.31 0.68
C ARG A 131 -20.48 -1.23 1.88
N LEU A 132 -19.29 -1.83 1.77
CA LEU A 132 -18.27 -1.79 2.82
C LEU A 132 -17.78 -0.36 3.08
N ALA A 133 -17.63 0.45 2.06
CA ALA A 133 -17.25 1.85 2.18
C ALA A 133 -18.27 2.68 2.98
N ARG A 134 -19.58 2.44 2.79
CA ARG A 134 -20.62 3.09 3.62
C ARG A 134 -20.49 2.68 5.09
N ARG A 135 -20.28 1.40 5.38
CA ARG A 135 -20.06 0.92 6.76
C ARG A 135 -18.83 1.57 7.38
N ALA A 136 -17.72 1.60 6.64
CA ALA A 136 -16.47 2.22 7.09
C ALA A 136 -16.65 3.71 7.41
N LYS A 137 -17.26 4.48 6.51
CA LYS A 137 -17.50 5.92 6.73
C LYS A 137 -18.48 6.17 7.89
N SER A 138 -19.52 5.36 8.01
CA SER A 138 -20.47 5.46 9.13
C SER A 138 -19.81 5.21 10.49
N ALA A 139 -18.76 4.37 10.53
CA ALA A 139 -17.95 4.14 11.71
C ALA A 139 -16.79 5.15 11.87
N GLY A 140 -16.69 6.15 10.98
CA GLY A 140 -15.70 7.24 11.05
C GLY A 140 -14.29 6.84 10.62
N PHE A 141 -14.17 5.89 9.67
CA PHE A 141 -12.88 5.49 9.10
C PHE A 141 -12.51 6.32 7.87
N LYS A 142 -11.21 6.55 7.72
CA LYS A 142 -10.61 6.86 6.42
C LYS A 142 -10.55 5.58 5.59
N ILE A 143 -10.52 5.72 4.26
CA ILE A 143 -10.49 4.59 3.33
C ILE A 143 -9.23 4.65 2.47
N VAL A 144 -8.52 3.53 2.38
CA VAL A 144 -7.56 3.22 1.33
C VAL A 144 -8.26 2.29 0.34
N LEU A 145 -8.56 2.78 -0.86
CA LEU A 145 -9.11 1.96 -1.94
C LEU A 145 -7.98 1.46 -2.82
N THR A 146 -7.83 0.14 -2.95
CA THR A 146 -6.80 -0.49 -3.79
C THR A 146 -7.41 -1.12 -5.03
N PHE A 147 -7.09 -0.59 -6.19
CA PHE A 147 -7.45 -1.19 -7.47
C PHE A 147 -6.51 -2.33 -7.82
N HIS A 148 -7.03 -3.52 -8.08
CA HIS A 148 -6.22 -4.63 -8.59
C HIS A 148 -6.12 -4.64 -10.11
N TYR A 149 -7.05 -4.00 -10.85
CA TYR A 149 -7.16 -4.02 -12.30
C TYR A 149 -7.07 -5.44 -12.87
N SER A 150 -7.74 -6.36 -12.20
CA SER A 150 -7.79 -7.77 -12.52
C SER A 150 -9.08 -8.39 -11.96
N ASP A 151 -9.43 -9.60 -12.42
CA ASP A 151 -10.47 -10.42 -11.82
C ASP A 151 -9.93 -11.33 -10.71
N TYR A 152 -8.60 -11.29 -10.49
CA TYR A 152 -7.89 -12.18 -9.56
C TYR A 152 -6.99 -11.41 -8.62
N TRP A 153 -6.51 -12.11 -7.59
CA TRP A 153 -5.44 -11.62 -6.75
C TRP A 153 -4.19 -11.28 -7.60
N THR A 154 -3.72 -10.05 -7.45
CA THR A 154 -2.51 -9.58 -8.11
C THR A 154 -1.36 -9.43 -7.13
N ASN A 155 -0.17 -9.74 -7.59
CA ASN A 155 1.11 -9.54 -6.93
C ASN A 155 2.20 -9.38 -8.01
N GLY A 156 3.47 -9.27 -7.63
CA GLY A 156 4.57 -9.09 -8.59
C GLY A 156 4.64 -10.15 -9.70
N ALA A 157 4.16 -11.37 -9.46
CA ALA A 157 4.17 -12.45 -10.46
C ALA A 157 2.89 -12.50 -11.31
N THR A 158 1.76 -12.01 -10.78
CA THR A 158 0.44 -12.19 -11.38
C THR A 158 -0.30 -10.87 -11.52
N GLN A 159 -0.36 -10.33 -12.72
CA GLN A 159 -0.99 -9.06 -13.08
C GLN A 159 -1.84 -9.24 -14.37
N ILE A 160 -2.83 -10.12 -14.29
CA ILE A 160 -3.62 -10.56 -15.45
C ILE A 160 -4.67 -9.49 -15.79
N ILE A 161 -4.76 -9.14 -17.07
CA ILE A 161 -5.79 -8.26 -17.58
C ILE A 161 -7.18 -8.86 -17.29
N PRO A 162 -8.17 -8.06 -16.82
CA PRO A 162 -9.54 -8.53 -16.64
C PRO A 162 -10.10 -9.23 -17.90
N HIS A 163 -10.84 -10.31 -17.73
CA HIS A 163 -11.38 -11.09 -18.84
C HIS A 163 -12.16 -10.26 -19.87
N ASP A 164 -12.99 -9.35 -19.38
CA ASP A 164 -13.80 -8.54 -20.29
C ASP A 164 -12.92 -7.54 -21.06
N TRP A 165 -11.85 -7.03 -20.44
CA TRP A 165 -10.86 -6.22 -21.14
C TRP A 165 -10.07 -7.03 -22.17
N GLN A 166 -9.71 -8.29 -21.84
CA GLN A 166 -9.08 -9.19 -22.82
C GLN A 166 -9.95 -9.38 -24.07
N LYS A 167 -11.26 -9.55 -23.90
CA LYS A 167 -12.20 -9.66 -25.05
C LYS A 167 -12.23 -8.38 -25.89
N ILE A 168 -12.24 -7.22 -25.22
CA ILE A 168 -12.23 -5.92 -25.91
C ILE A 168 -10.97 -5.78 -26.77
N ILE A 169 -9.79 -6.04 -26.20
CA ILE A 169 -8.52 -5.86 -26.91
C ILE A 169 -8.24 -6.97 -27.92
N ALA A 170 -8.90 -8.13 -27.83
CA ALA A 170 -8.68 -9.24 -28.75
C ALA A 170 -9.02 -8.90 -30.22
N GLY A 171 -9.94 -7.97 -30.44
CA GLY A 171 -10.31 -7.48 -31.76
C GLY A 171 -9.37 -6.41 -32.34
N ILE A 172 -8.36 -5.96 -31.59
CA ILE A 172 -7.42 -4.91 -31.99
C ILE A 172 -6.19 -5.60 -32.59
N PRO A 173 -5.79 -5.29 -33.85
CA PRO A 173 -4.77 -6.07 -34.55
C PRO A 173 -3.34 -5.84 -34.05
N ASP A 174 -3.02 -4.64 -33.59
CA ASP A 174 -1.66 -4.26 -33.20
C ASP A 174 -1.56 -3.97 -31.69
N ASP A 175 -0.35 -4.07 -31.16
CA ASP A 175 -0.12 -3.93 -29.74
C ASP A 175 -0.24 -2.49 -29.27
N GLU A 176 0.06 -1.49 -30.09
CA GLU A 176 -0.13 -0.07 -29.72
C GLU A 176 -1.61 0.25 -29.51
N GLY A 177 -2.47 -0.17 -30.44
CA GLY A 177 -3.92 0.00 -30.27
C GLY A 177 -4.48 -0.73 -29.05
N LYS A 178 -3.91 -1.90 -28.69
CA LYS A 178 -4.30 -2.59 -27.45
C LYS A 178 -3.88 -1.79 -26.22
N VAL A 179 -2.69 -1.19 -26.24
CA VAL A 179 -2.19 -0.31 -25.16
C VAL A 179 -3.06 0.92 -25.04
N ASP A 180 -3.41 1.58 -26.16
CA ASP A 180 -4.32 2.73 -26.16
C ASP A 180 -5.66 2.38 -25.50
N LYS A 181 -6.22 1.23 -25.85
CA LYS A 181 -7.50 0.79 -25.27
C LYS A 181 -7.38 0.41 -23.80
N LEU A 182 -6.29 -0.20 -23.39
CA LEU A 182 -6.06 -0.51 -21.97
C LEU A 182 -5.89 0.78 -21.12
N GLU A 183 -5.22 1.80 -21.64
CA GLU A 183 -5.13 3.12 -20.99
C GLU A 183 -6.51 3.74 -20.77
N GLU A 184 -7.34 3.74 -21.82
CA GLU A 184 -8.73 4.19 -21.75
C GLU A 184 -9.54 3.41 -20.68
N LEU A 185 -9.44 2.08 -20.69
CA LEU A 185 -10.15 1.22 -19.75
C LEU A 185 -9.70 1.42 -18.30
N VAL A 186 -8.41 1.65 -18.05
CA VAL A 186 -7.91 2.01 -16.71
C VAL A 186 -8.52 3.32 -16.26
N TYR A 187 -8.51 4.34 -17.12
CA TYR A 187 -9.09 5.64 -16.80
C TYR A 187 -10.60 5.53 -16.51
N GLU A 188 -11.37 4.93 -17.42
CA GLU A 188 -12.81 4.82 -17.31
C GLU A 188 -13.25 4.04 -16.06
N TYR A 189 -12.62 2.87 -15.82
CA TYR A 189 -12.93 2.05 -14.65
C TYR A 189 -12.60 2.76 -13.33
N THR A 190 -11.43 3.40 -13.26
CA THR A 190 -11.02 4.15 -12.07
C THR A 190 -12.00 5.30 -11.81
N LYS A 191 -12.35 6.07 -12.84
CA LYS A 191 -13.29 7.18 -12.75
C LYS A 191 -14.68 6.72 -12.32
N GLU A 192 -15.19 5.66 -12.94
CA GLU A 192 -16.49 5.07 -12.59
C GLU A 192 -16.61 4.73 -11.10
N ILE A 193 -15.59 4.06 -10.56
CA ILE A 193 -15.57 3.68 -9.14
C ILE A 193 -15.47 4.92 -8.25
N MET A 194 -14.58 5.86 -8.59
CA MET A 194 -14.41 7.08 -7.82
C MET A 194 -15.69 7.95 -7.82
N GLU A 195 -16.37 8.07 -8.96
CA GLU A 195 -17.64 8.78 -9.06
C GLU A 195 -18.75 8.11 -8.24
N ALA A 196 -18.81 6.77 -8.27
CA ALA A 196 -19.77 6.02 -7.47
C ALA A 196 -19.52 6.20 -5.96
N MET A 197 -18.23 6.19 -5.53
CA MET A 197 -17.84 6.48 -4.16
C MET A 197 -18.20 7.91 -3.75
N ALA A 198 -17.91 8.89 -4.60
CA ALA A 198 -18.22 10.30 -4.35
C ALA A 198 -19.73 10.54 -4.26
N LYS A 199 -20.51 9.97 -5.18
CA LYS A 199 -21.96 10.10 -5.23
C LYS A 199 -22.66 9.63 -3.95
N GLN A 200 -22.12 8.58 -3.30
CA GLN A 200 -22.67 8.08 -2.04
C GLN A 200 -22.05 8.71 -0.79
N GLY A 201 -21.11 9.67 -0.93
CA GLY A 201 -20.44 10.34 0.20
C GLY A 201 -19.35 9.52 0.87
N THR A 202 -18.74 8.58 0.13
CA THR A 202 -17.67 7.71 0.64
C THR A 202 -16.37 7.86 -0.13
N THR A 203 -16.10 9.07 -0.66
CA THR A 203 -14.83 9.37 -1.34
C THR A 203 -13.64 8.87 -0.50
N PRO A 204 -12.75 8.04 -1.04
CA PRO A 204 -11.59 7.54 -0.31
C PRO A 204 -10.57 8.67 -0.10
N GLU A 205 -9.91 8.68 1.04
CA GLU A 205 -8.79 9.59 1.30
C GLU A 205 -7.53 9.16 0.52
N PHE A 206 -7.42 7.86 0.26
CA PHE A 206 -6.26 7.27 -0.39
C PHE A 206 -6.70 6.27 -1.46
N VAL A 207 -6.00 6.26 -2.58
CA VAL A 207 -6.20 5.29 -3.67
C VAL A 207 -4.87 4.69 -4.06
N SER A 208 -4.78 3.35 -4.07
CA SER A 208 -3.64 2.63 -4.63
C SER A 208 -3.93 2.19 -6.06
N LEU A 209 -3.08 2.61 -7.00
CA LEU A 209 -3.13 2.21 -8.40
C LEU A 209 -2.35 0.90 -8.60
N GLY A 210 -3.08 -0.19 -8.53
CA GLY A 210 -2.51 -1.54 -8.54
C GLY A 210 -2.12 -2.03 -7.14
N ASN A 211 -1.78 -3.31 -7.07
CA ASN A 211 -1.31 -4.02 -5.88
C ASN A 211 0.02 -4.70 -6.19
N GLU A 212 1.07 -4.33 -5.46
CA GLU A 212 2.43 -4.87 -5.61
C GLU A 212 2.92 -4.90 -7.06
N ILE A 213 2.96 -3.70 -7.67
CA ILE A 213 3.23 -3.52 -9.10
C ILE A 213 4.72 -3.32 -9.44
N GLN A 214 5.63 -3.80 -8.60
CA GLN A 214 7.08 -3.68 -8.85
C GLN A 214 7.52 -4.27 -10.20
N GLU A 215 6.82 -5.28 -10.70
CA GLU A 215 7.02 -5.87 -12.02
C GLU A 215 6.01 -5.36 -13.08
N GLY A 216 5.20 -4.35 -12.71
CA GLY A 216 4.19 -3.74 -13.58
C GLY A 216 2.76 -4.24 -13.33
N MET A 217 1.85 -3.93 -14.27
CA MET A 217 0.44 -4.32 -14.25
C MET A 217 -0.06 -4.65 -15.66
N LEU A 218 -1.22 -5.31 -15.78
CA LEU A 218 -1.88 -5.60 -17.06
C LEU A 218 -0.95 -6.33 -18.07
N TYR A 219 -0.38 -7.47 -17.63
CA TYR A 219 0.56 -8.23 -18.45
C TYR A 219 -0.05 -8.75 -19.75
N PRO A 220 0.73 -8.77 -20.87
CA PRO A 220 2.15 -8.42 -20.94
C PRO A 220 2.45 -6.95 -21.20
N TYR A 221 1.45 -6.10 -21.45
CA TYR A 221 1.61 -4.76 -22.03
C TYR A 221 2.23 -3.75 -21.05
N GLY A 222 1.93 -3.81 -19.78
CA GLY A 222 2.41 -2.88 -18.74
C GLY A 222 3.45 -3.48 -17.79
N LYS A 223 4.31 -4.41 -18.27
CA LYS A 223 5.44 -4.89 -17.46
C LYS A 223 6.44 -3.79 -17.18
N ALA A 224 7.04 -3.78 -15.97
CA ALA A 224 8.09 -2.85 -15.57
C ALA A 224 9.46 -3.23 -16.22
N ALA A 225 9.45 -3.55 -17.50
CA ALA A 225 10.61 -3.87 -18.31
C ALA A 225 10.94 -2.71 -19.25
N SER A 226 12.19 -2.56 -19.65
CA SER A 226 12.68 -1.42 -20.43
C SER A 226 11.79 -1.09 -21.64
N ALA A 227 11.33 -2.12 -22.37
CA ALA A 227 10.51 -1.95 -23.56
C ALA A 227 9.05 -1.54 -23.26
N THR A 228 8.53 -1.89 -22.09
CA THR A 228 7.11 -1.73 -21.75
C THR A 228 6.87 -0.70 -20.61
N TRP A 229 7.93 -0.12 -20.06
CA TRP A 229 7.82 0.98 -19.10
C TRP A 229 7.00 2.19 -19.61
N PRO A 230 7.14 2.62 -20.88
CA PRO A 230 6.27 3.67 -21.41
C PRO A 230 4.78 3.36 -21.29
N ASN A 231 4.39 2.10 -21.53
CA ASN A 231 3.00 1.66 -21.42
C ASN A 231 2.53 1.65 -19.95
N LEU A 232 3.37 1.11 -19.04
CA LEU A 232 3.08 1.15 -17.60
C LEU A 232 2.87 2.59 -17.12
N ALA A 233 3.72 3.51 -17.56
CA ALA A 233 3.59 4.92 -17.23
C ALA A 233 2.26 5.51 -17.73
N ARG A 234 1.79 5.14 -18.92
CA ARG A 234 0.49 5.54 -19.46
C ARG A 234 -0.65 5.05 -18.57
N PHE A 235 -0.64 3.78 -18.19
CA PHE A 235 -1.67 3.20 -17.32
C PHE A 235 -1.71 3.88 -15.94
N LEU A 236 -0.55 4.12 -15.33
CA LEU A 236 -0.48 4.81 -14.04
C LEU A 236 -0.97 6.27 -14.13
N LYS A 237 -0.62 6.99 -15.20
CA LYS A 237 -1.12 8.35 -15.45
C LYS A 237 -2.63 8.36 -15.67
N ALA A 238 -3.16 7.41 -16.42
CA ALA A 238 -4.60 7.29 -16.65
C ALA A 238 -5.36 7.11 -15.31
N GLY A 239 -4.90 6.20 -14.46
CA GLY A 239 -5.47 6.01 -13.13
C GLY A 239 -5.33 7.25 -12.25
N TYR A 240 -4.16 7.89 -12.23
CA TYR A 240 -3.92 9.12 -11.47
C TYR A 240 -4.87 10.24 -11.90
N ASN A 241 -4.96 10.50 -13.21
CA ASN A 241 -5.83 11.53 -13.77
C ASN A 241 -7.30 11.29 -13.43
N ALA A 242 -7.77 10.05 -13.54
CA ALA A 242 -9.14 9.67 -13.18
C ALA A 242 -9.43 9.94 -11.69
N VAL A 243 -8.50 9.60 -10.79
CA VAL A 243 -8.65 9.90 -9.35
C VAL A 243 -8.71 11.41 -9.11
N LYS A 244 -7.77 12.17 -9.70
CA LYS A 244 -7.66 13.61 -9.45
C LYS A 244 -8.78 14.41 -10.10
N GLU A 245 -9.34 13.94 -11.19
CA GLU A 245 -10.51 14.57 -11.82
C GLU A 245 -11.73 14.50 -10.91
N VAL A 246 -11.97 13.35 -10.27
CA VAL A 246 -13.13 13.17 -9.38
C VAL A 246 -12.89 13.76 -7.99
N SER A 247 -11.68 13.59 -7.46
CA SER A 247 -11.30 14.04 -6.12
C SER A 247 -9.85 14.53 -6.08
N PRO A 248 -9.60 15.83 -6.30
CA PRO A 248 -8.25 16.40 -6.24
C PRO A 248 -7.53 16.19 -4.89
N SER A 249 -8.30 16.07 -3.80
CA SER A 249 -7.76 15.88 -2.45
C SER A 249 -7.36 14.42 -2.14
N THR A 250 -7.89 13.44 -2.87
CA THR A 250 -7.53 12.04 -2.69
C THR A 250 -6.05 11.82 -3.00
N LYS A 251 -5.32 11.21 -2.07
CA LYS A 251 -3.90 10.88 -2.25
C LYS A 251 -3.73 9.58 -3.01
N VAL A 252 -2.86 9.60 -4.02
CA VAL A 252 -2.56 8.44 -4.86
C VAL A 252 -1.30 7.74 -4.35
N ILE A 253 -1.41 6.43 -4.16
CA ILE A 253 -0.36 5.54 -3.67
C ILE A 253 0.15 4.67 -4.82
N ILE A 254 1.47 4.51 -4.91
CA ILE A 254 2.11 3.45 -5.68
C ILE A 254 2.59 2.37 -4.71
N HIS A 255 2.09 1.16 -4.88
CA HIS A 255 2.27 0.04 -3.96
C HIS A 255 3.27 -0.98 -4.51
N LEU A 256 4.38 -1.19 -3.81
CA LEU A 256 5.41 -2.18 -4.11
C LEU A 256 5.63 -3.13 -2.93
N ASP A 257 6.08 -4.35 -3.22
CA ASP A 257 6.49 -5.33 -2.21
C ASP A 257 7.90 -5.08 -1.64
N ASP A 258 8.34 -5.94 -0.72
CA ASP A 258 9.72 -6.11 -0.26
C ASP A 258 10.36 -4.82 0.29
N ALA A 259 9.70 -4.17 1.27
CA ALA A 259 10.25 -3.01 1.96
C ALA A 259 11.69 -3.25 2.46
N GLY A 260 12.58 -2.29 2.17
CA GLY A 260 14.02 -2.41 2.44
C GLY A 260 14.86 -2.83 1.23
N ASN A 261 14.25 -3.16 0.10
CA ASN A 261 14.95 -3.43 -1.15
C ASN A 261 15.19 -2.13 -1.94
N TYR A 262 16.27 -1.44 -1.63
CA TYR A 262 16.63 -0.16 -2.25
C TYR A 262 16.68 -0.22 -3.78
N SER A 263 17.29 -1.25 -4.36
CA SER A 263 17.45 -1.32 -5.81
C SER A 263 16.12 -1.45 -6.54
N LYS A 264 15.18 -2.23 -6.00
CA LYS A 264 13.82 -2.38 -6.53
C LYS A 264 13.08 -1.04 -6.51
N TYR A 265 13.08 -0.36 -5.38
CA TYR A 265 12.38 0.91 -5.23
C TYR A 265 13.01 2.04 -6.05
N TYR A 266 14.33 2.14 -6.06
CA TYR A 266 15.02 3.14 -6.88
C TYR A 266 14.75 2.90 -8.36
N SER A 267 14.89 1.66 -8.84
CA SER A 267 14.59 1.35 -10.24
C SER A 267 13.17 1.73 -10.63
N PHE A 268 12.20 1.44 -9.78
CA PHE A 268 10.80 1.74 -10.08
C PHE A 268 10.51 3.24 -10.04
N PHE A 269 10.85 3.94 -8.96
CA PHE A 269 10.51 5.35 -8.78
C PHE A 269 11.37 6.29 -9.62
N ASP A 270 12.63 5.96 -9.93
CA ASP A 270 13.43 6.70 -10.91
C ASP A 270 12.81 6.62 -12.31
N ASN A 271 12.20 5.48 -12.67
CA ASN A 271 11.41 5.39 -13.90
C ASN A 271 10.08 6.16 -13.81
N CYS A 272 9.41 6.21 -12.66
CA CYS A 272 8.26 7.09 -12.48
C CYS A 272 8.64 8.55 -12.80
N GLU A 273 9.74 9.04 -12.24
CA GLU A 273 10.25 10.40 -12.54
C GLU A 273 10.59 10.56 -14.01
N LYS A 274 11.36 9.62 -14.59
CA LYS A 274 11.76 9.64 -16.00
C LYS A 274 10.58 9.75 -16.97
N TYR A 275 9.48 9.04 -16.68
CA TYR A 275 8.30 9.02 -17.54
C TYR A 275 7.19 9.95 -17.07
N GLY A 276 7.44 10.77 -16.04
CA GLY A 276 6.50 11.78 -15.53
C GLY A 276 5.22 11.15 -14.94
N VAL A 277 5.35 10.04 -14.22
CA VAL A 277 4.24 9.43 -13.45
C VAL A 277 4.10 10.19 -12.14
N GLU A 278 2.92 10.73 -11.91
CA GLU A 278 2.59 11.44 -10.67
C GLU A 278 2.02 10.49 -9.63
N TYR A 279 2.38 10.70 -8.38
CA TYR A 279 1.86 10.01 -7.20
C TYR A 279 2.11 10.86 -5.96
N ASP A 280 1.37 10.58 -4.88
CA ASP A 280 1.49 11.35 -3.62
C ASP A 280 2.25 10.56 -2.55
N ILE A 281 2.12 9.24 -2.53
CA ILE A 281 2.60 8.36 -1.44
C ILE A 281 3.30 7.14 -2.02
N ILE A 282 4.40 6.74 -1.40
CA ILE A 282 5.03 5.43 -1.63
C ILE A 282 4.44 4.44 -0.62
N GLY A 283 3.88 3.33 -1.11
CA GLY A 283 3.23 2.30 -0.31
C GLY A 283 4.01 0.99 -0.27
N PRO A 284 4.91 0.77 0.69
CA PRO A 284 5.60 -0.50 0.82
C PRO A 284 4.74 -1.59 1.49
N SER A 285 4.87 -2.86 1.02
CA SER A 285 4.53 -4.03 1.84
C SER A 285 5.73 -4.39 2.71
N TYR A 286 5.49 -4.57 4.00
CA TYR A 286 6.48 -5.01 4.96
C TYR A 286 6.00 -6.23 5.74
N TYR A 287 6.52 -7.38 5.40
CA TYR A 287 6.30 -8.63 6.14
C TYR A 287 7.64 -9.14 6.66
N PRO A 288 7.90 -9.16 7.98
CA PRO A 288 9.15 -9.66 8.55
C PRO A 288 9.48 -11.08 8.08
N PHE A 289 8.45 -11.89 7.85
CA PHE A 289 8.57 -13.24 7.32
C PHE A 289 9.31 -13.30 5.98
N TRP A 290 8.83 -12.52 4.99
CA TRP A 290 9.40 -12.58 3.64
C TRP A 290 10.65 -11.72 3.48
N THR A 291 10.66 -10.56 4.12
CA THR A 291 11.79 -9.64 3.97
C THR A 291 13.01 -10.05 4.80
N GLY A 292 12.81 -10.78 5.90
CA GLY A 292 13.86 -11.08 6.88
C GLY A 292 14.47 -9.83 7.55
N ARG A 293 13.86 -8.66 7.35
CA ARG A 293 14.38 -7.37 7.85
C ARG A 293 13.67 -6.95 9.12
N ASP A 294 14.40 -6.28 9.99
CA ASP A 294 13.85 -5.69 11.21
C ASP A 294 13.22 -4.29 10.93
N VAL A 295 12.40 -3.82 11.86
CA VAL A 295 11.74 -2.51 11.77
C VAL A 295 12.75 -1.38 11.64
N LYS A 296 13.89 -1.45 12.34
CA LYS A 296 14.94 -0.42 12.27
C LYS A 296 15.49 -0.27 10.85
N THR A 297 15.76 -1.39 10.18
CA THR A 297 16.18 -1.41 8.77
C THR A 297 15.12 -0.81 7.85
N VAL A 298 13.84 -1.16 8.07
CA VAL A 298 12.74 -0.63 7.26
C VAL A 298 12.50 0.86 7.52
N VAL A 299 12.60 1.33 8.75
CA VAL A 299 12.52 2.76 9.07
C VAL A 299 13.63 3.55 8.36
N ALA A 300 14.87 3.06 8.40
CA ALA A 300 15.98 3.70 7.69
C ALA A 300 15.74 3.74 6.17
N PHE A 301 15.21 2.67 5.61
CA PHE A 301 14.80 2.60 4.21
C PHE A 301 13.70 3.62 3.88
N CYS A 302 12.63 3.69 4.66
CA CYS A 302 11.55 4.66 4.46
C CYS A 302 12.05 6.10 4.52
N ASN A 303 12.89 6.43 5.50
CA ASN A 303 13.49 7.77 5.60
C ASN A 303 14.34 8.11 4.37
N ASN A 304 15.05 7.14 3.82
CA ASN A 304 15.82 7.34 2.59
C ASN A 304 14.92 7.62 1.39
N LEU A 305 13.81 6.89 1.23
CA LEU A 305 12.83 7.15 0.16
C LEU A 305 12.19 8.54 0.30
N ILE A 306 11.82 8.95 1.54
CA ILE A 306 11.28 10.28 1.81
C ILE A 306 12.30 11.34 1.36
N THR A 307 13.56 11.17 1.73
CA THR A 307 14.63 12.11 1.36
C THR A 307 14.84 12.18 -0.15
N ARG A 308 14.82 11.02 -0.83
CA ARG A 308 15.12 10.96 -2.27
C ARG A 308 13.97 11.50 -3.11
N TYR A 309 12.74 11.10 -2.83
CA TYR A 309 11.58 11.39 -3.69
C TYR A 309 10.66 12.49 -3.15
N ASN A 310 10.91 12.99 -1.95
CA ASN A 310 10.06 13.99 -1.26
C ASN A 310 8.58 13.58 -1.23
N LYS A 311 8.31 12.29 -0.96
CA LYS A 311 6.97 11.70 -0.86
C LYS A 311 6.75 11.13 0.53
N ASP A 312 5.49 11.13 0.97
CA ASP A 312 5.10 10.46 2.20
C ASP A 312 5.17 8.92 2.03
N ILE A 313 5.28 8.22 3.16
CA ILE A 313 5.28 6.75 3.19
C ILE A 313 4.06 6.26 3.96
N LEU A 314 3.38 5.27 3.40
CA LEU A 314 2.36 4.50 4.09
C LEU A 314 2.69 3.01 3.94
N ILE A 315 3.05 2.34 5.02
CA ILE A 315 3.15 0.87 5.00
C ILE A 315 1.74 0.34 4.77
N ILE A 316 1.46 -0.04 3.51
CA ILE A 316 0.11 -0.37 3.06
C ILE A 316 -0.28 -1.82 3.36
N GLU A 317 0.73 -2.68 3.51
CA GLU A 317 0.57 -4.05 3.95
C GLU A 317 1.62 -4.43 4.97
N THR A 318 1.19 -5.08 6.04
CA THR A 318 2.03 -5.79 6.99
C THR A 318 1.24 -6.96 7.57
N GLY A 319 1.93 -7.86 8.23
CA GLY A 319 1.30 -8.96 8.92
C GLY A 319 2.27 -9.64 9.88
N TYR A 320 1.72 -10.03 11.01
CA TYR A 320 2.43 -10.81 12.02
C TYR A 320 1.57 -11.99 12.44
N LYS A 321 2.14 -13.16 12.46
CA LYS A 321 1.40 -14.39 12.69
C LYS A 321 1.18 -14.64 14.17
N TRP A 322 -0.05 -14.92 14.55
CA TRP A 322 -0.40 -15.33 15.91
C TRP A 322 -0.54 -16.86 16.07
N ASN A 323 -0.80 -17.58 14.95
CA ASN A 323 -0.89 -19.03 14.95
C ASN A 323 -0.20 -19.60 13.69
N PRO A 324 0.79 -20.51 13.81
CA PRO A 324 1.50 -21.12 12.68
C PRO A 324 0.67 -22.10 11.87
N VAL A 325 -0.46 -22.55 12.36
CA VAL A 325 -1.33 -23.51 11.68
C VAL A 325 -2.73 -22.95 11.47
N LEU A 326 -3.36 -23.36 10.40
CA LEU A 326 -4.77 -23.10 10.13
C LEU A 326 -5.66 -23.99 11.03
N PRO A 327 -6.97 -23.68 11.15
CA PRO A 327 -7.89 -24.49 11.96
C PRO A 327 -7.94 -25.99 11.59
N ASP A 328 -7.63 -26.34 10.36
CA ASP A 328 -7.54 -27.73 9.88
C ASP A 328 -6.19 -28.40 10.18
N GLY A 329 -5.27 -27.71 10.87
CA GLY A 329 -3.95 -28.22 11.23
C GLY A 329 -2.89 -28.07 10.12
N THR A 330 -3.25 -27.55 8.96
CA THR A 330 -2.27 -27.31 7.88
C THR A 330 -1.42 -26.07 8.16
N PRO A 331 -0.18 -25.97 7.64
CA PRO A 331 0.61 -24.75 7.77
C PRO A 331 -0.09 -23.57 7.09
N GLY A 332 -0.17 -22.45 7.80
CA GLY A 332 -0.61 -21.19 7.19
C GLY A 332 0.42 -20.66 6.18
N GLN A 333 0.05 -19.65 5.43
CA GLN A 333 0.92 -19.01 4.43
C GLN A 333 2.21 -18.44 5.06
N LEU A 334 2.13 -17.87 6.28
CA LEU A 334 3.28 -17.47 7.07
C LEU A 334 3.61 -18.60 8.05
N THR A 335 4.79 -19.18 7.99
CA THR A 335 5.21 -20.29 8.87
C THR A 335 6.03 -19.84 10.07
N HIS A 336 6.55 -18.62 10.07
CA HIS A 336 7.25 -17.96 11.18
C HIS A 336 7.18 -16.44 11.02
N ASN A 337 7.65 -15.68 12.02
CA ASN A 337 7.61 -14.21 12.01
C ASN A 337 8.98 -13.55 11.71
N GLY A 338 9.85 -14.24 10.97
CA GLY A 338 11.13 -13.70 10.57
C GLY A 338 12.06 -13.42 11.76
N PRO A 339 12.78 -12.29 11.78
CA PRO A 339 13.80 -11.99 12.79
C PRO A 339 13.23 -11.81 14.21
N TYR A 340 11.90 -11.68 14.33
CA TYR A 340 11.25 -11.41 15.61
C TYR A 340 10.68 -12.64 16.30
N GLU A 341 10.69 -13.83 15.68
CA GLU A 341 10.08 -15.05 16.21
C GLU A 341 10.55 -15.41 17.64
N ASN A 342 11.82 -15.17 17.93
CA ASN A 342 12.39 -15.42 19.25
C ASN A 342 12.07 -14.33 20.29
N ILE A 343 11.61 -13.16 19.86
CA ILE A 343 11.28 -12.01 20.73
C ILE A 343 9.78 -11.95 20.95
N TYR A 344 9.02 -12.11 19.87
CA TYR A 344 7.58 -12.11 19.83
C TYR A 344 7.13 -13.42 19.15
N PRO A 345 7.01 -14.54 19.89
CA PRO A 345 6.64 -15.82 19.29
C PRO A 345 5.26 -15.78 18.64
N SER A 346 5.02 -16.72 17.73
CA SER A 346 3.71 -16.88 17.06
C SER A 346 2.62 -17.26 18.06
N SER A 347 2.09 -16.25 18.73
CA SER A 347 0.99 -16.32 19.70
C SER A 347 0.17 -15.04 19.66
N PRO A 348 -1.05 -15.02 20.22
CA PRO A 348 -1.83 -13.78 20.35
C PRO A 348 -1.06 -12.66 21.08
N GLU A 349 -0.34 -13.00 22.14
CA GLU A 349 0.47 -12.07 22.92
C GLU A 349 1.66 -11.56 22.10
N GLY A 350 2.35 -12.46 21.41
CA GLY A 350 3.48 -12.09 20.55
C GLY A 350 3.06 -11.17 19.41
N GLN A 351 1.94 -11.42 18.75
CA GLN A 351 1.38 -10.53 17.75
C GLN A 351 1.03 -9.18 18.35
N ARG A 352 0.35 -9.15 19.50
CA ARG A 352 -0.03 -7.93 20.20
C ARG A 352 1.16 -7.04 20.57
N PHE A 353 2.28 -7.64 20.97
CA PHE A 353 3.48 -6.88 21.34
C PHE A 353 4.30 -6.41 20.14
N TYR A 354 4.14 -7.06 18.98
CA TYR A 354 4.79 -6.65 17.75
C TYR A 354 4.06 -5.49 17.06
N VAL A 355 2.73 -5.57 16.97
CA VAL A 355 1.87 -4.55 16.32
C VAL A 355 1.65 -3.37 17.27
#